data_43e65e2d03fdd653192296877c207384
#
_entry.id   43e65e2d03fdd653192296877c207384
#
_cell.length_a   1.000
_cell.length_b   1.000
_cell.length_c   1.000
_cell.angle_alpha   90.00
_cell.angle_beta   90.00
_cell.angle_gamma   90.00
#
_symmetry.space_group_name_H-M   'P 1'
#
loop_
_entity.id
_entity.type
_entity.pdbx_description
1 polymer ?
#
loop_
_entity_poly.entity_id
_entity_poly.type
_entity_poly.pdbx_seq_one_letter_code
_entity_poly.pdbx_strand_id
1 'polypeptide(L)'
;MIFKGNFLYTPALGELTVREGEYLVVDGEKCAGFYRALPQEYAGQSVTDFGRALVLPAFCDLHLHAPQMVNRGVGYDQELLPWLETYTFPVEARYGDADFAEAAWKRFLNRMWANGTLRFSAFATIHKEAAWRLMELTERAGLSALIGKVNMDRNAPDSLREDTDASLADTEELICRSRAELKHVGYILTPRFVPSTTARLMDGLGRLGERYGLPVQSHLSENRSEIAWVGQLHPECASYTEVYRDYGLLRRGCTIMAHAVHLTGREEAILREGGVTLAHCAQSNTNLSSGVMPLRRSLSEGLRCCVASDVAGGHAAAMNRHVAATVGLSKLRALDHPEERLLSLPEALYLATKGPGEFFGKVGSFEPGYDFDALVVDVDELDGRLSRTPFEKLEQFLYDGDDRDILARYSRGSLVEKPFTE
;
A
#
# COMPACT_ATOMS: atom_id res chain seq x y z
N MET A 1 -0.41 1.86 28.08
CA MET A 1 0.13 0.49 27.94
C MET A 1 1.65 0.53 27.94
N ILE A 2 2.30 -0.53 28.43
CA ILE A 2 3.76 -0.60 28.48
C ILE A 2 4.18 -1.91 27.84
N PHE A 3 5.05 -1.82 26.84
CA PHE A 3 5.62 -2.96 26.13
C PHE A 3 7.12 -3.03 26.39
N LYS A 4 7.68 -4.22 26.54
CA LYS A 4 9.11 -4.44 26.63
C LYS A 4 9.53 -5.43 25.54
N GLY A 5 10.62 -5.13 24.81
CA GLY A 5 11.08 -5.97 23.72
C GLY A 5 12.24 -5.39 22.93
N ASN A 6 12.46 -5.95 21.74
CA ASN A 6 13.49 -5.52 20.79
C ASN A 6 12.81 -4.78 19.63
N PHE A 7 12.78 -3.46 19.70
CA PHE A 7 12.10 -2.62 18.70
C PHE A 7 13.06 -2.20 17.60
N LEU A 8 12.65 -2.42 16.35
CA LEU A 8 13.38 -1.96 15.16
C LEU A 8 12.45 -1.13 14.29
N TYR A 9 12.89 0.07 13.93
CA TYR A 9 12.13 0.97 13.04
C TYR A 9 13.07 1.91 12.28
N THR A 10 12.57 2.52 11.23
CA THR A 10 13.32 3.40 10.33
C THR A 10 12.83 4.84 10.48
N PRO A 11 13.52 5.71 11.28
CA PRO A 11 13.11 7.10 11.48
C PRO A 11 13.27 7.96 10.22
N ALA A 12 14.20 7.61 9.34
CA ALA A 12 14.42 8.25 8.04
C ALA A 12 14.87 7.21 7.01
N LEU A 13 14.81 7.58 5.74
CA LEU A 13 15.25 6.72 4.63
C LEU A 13 16.71 6.29 4.82
N GLY A 14 16.93 4.99 4.98
CA GLY A 14 18.25 4.40 5.17
C GLY A 14 18.77 4.40 6.60
N GLU A 15 18.04 4.98 7.55
CA GLU A 15 18.37 4.93 8.97
C GLU A 15 17.59 3.80 9.65
N LEU A 16 18.29 2.98 10.44
CA LEU A 16 17.69 1.94 11.27
C LEU A 16 17.97 2.25 12.74
N THR A 17 16.93 2.31 13.54
CA THR A 17 17.01 2.39 15.00
C THR A 17 16.70 1.03 15.61
N VAL A 18 17.55 0.57 16.51
CA VAL A 18 17.39 -0.67 17.29
C VAL A 18 17.35 -0.31 18.77
N ARG A 19 16.30 -0.79 19.47
CA ARG A 19 16.08 -0.60 20.91
C ARG A 19 15.94 -1.98 21.56
N GLU A 20 17.06 -2.51 22.07
CA GLU A 20 17.10 -3.86 22.63
C GLU A 20 16.69 -3.87 24.10
N GLY A 21 15.68 -4.70 24.45
CA GLY A 21 15.21 -4.89 25.82
C GLY A 21 14.64 -3.63 26.47
N GLU A 22 14.35 -2.59 25.69
CA GLU A 22 13.82 -1.34 26.19
C GLU A 22 12.28 -1.40 26.39
N TYR A 23 11.78 -0.47 27.20
CA TYR A 23 10.35 -0.28 27.42
C TYR A 23 9.85 0.82 26.51
N LEU A 24 8.75 0.54 25.79
CA LEU A 24 7.98 1.54 25.06
C LEU A 24 6.69 1.81 25.83
N VAL A 25 6.47 3.06 26.21
CA VAL A 25 5.19 3.51 26.75
C VAL A 25 4.30 3.99 25.63
N VAL A 26 3.05 3.52 25.62
CA VAL A 26 1.99 3.90 24.68
C VAL A 26 0.85 4.52 25.47
N ASP A 27 0.53 5.78 25.16
CA ASP A 27 -0.59 6.53 25.76
C ASP A 27 -1.74 6.61 24.75
N GLY A 28 -2.88 6.01 25.11
CA GLY A 28 -3.98 5.82 24.17
C GLY A 28 -3.53 5.01 22.95
N GLU A 29 -3.52 5.66 21.80
CA GLU A 29 -3.12 5.08 20.50
C GLU A 29 -1.65 5.39 20.14
N LYS A 30 -0.96 6.30 20.91
CA LYS A 30 0.30 6.91 20.50
C LYS A 30 1.51 6.44 21.29
N CYS A 31 2.63 6.26 20.61
CA CYS A 31 3.93 6.07 21.25
C CYS A 31 4.27 7.33 22.07
N ALA A 32 4.54 7.18 23.35
CA ALA A 32 4.96 8.28 24.23
C ALA A 32 6.48 8.40 24.32
N GLY A 33 7.19 7.27 24.41
CA GLY A 33 8.66 7.27 24.45
C GLY A 33 9.26 5.95 24.90
N PHE A 34 10.58 5.83 24.68
CA PHE A 34 11.39 4.68 25.08
C PHE A 34 12.13 4.92 26.39
N TYR A 35 12.26 3.88 27.19
CA TYR A 35 12.97 3.89 28.46
C TYR A 35 13.80 2.61 28.64
N ARG A 36 15.07 2.75 29.09
CA ARG A 36 15.90 1.59 29.49
C ARG A 36 15.45 1.00 30.85
N ALA A 37 14.94 1.88 31.73
CA ALA A 37 14.29 1.52 32.97
C ALA A 37 13.02 2.36 33.10
N LEU A 38 11.94 1.73 33.59
CA LEU A 38 10.66 2.45 33.72
C LEU A 38 10.76 3.56 34.76
N PRO A 39 10.34 4.79 34.44
CA PRO A 39 10.18 5.87 35.40
C PRO A 39 9.23 5.51 36.55
N GLN A 40 9.40 6.16 37.71
CA GLN A 40 8.58 5.91 38.90
C GLN A 40 7.08 6.12 38.68
N GLU A 41 6.71 7.01 37.76
CA GLU A 41 5.33 7.31 37.40
C GLU A 41 4.59 6.12 36.75
N TYR A 42 5.32 5.13 36.23
CA TYR A 42 4.78 3.89 35.68
C TYR A 42 4.90 2.70 36.62
N ALA A 43 5.38 2.91 37.85
CA ALA A 43 5.56 1.83 38.83
C ALA A 43 4.23 1.13 39.13
N GLY A 44 4.24 -0.21 39.10
CA GLY A 44 3.05 -1.02 39.36
C GLY A 44 2.08 -1.18 38.19
N GLN A 45 2.32 -0.56 37.05
CA GLN A 45 1.55 -0.83 35.83
C GLN A 45 1.99 -2.16 35.19
N SER A 46 1.04 -2.83 34.51
CA SER A 46 1.33 -4.08 33.80
C SER A 46 2.22 -3.83 32.58
N VAL A 47 3.19 -4.72 32.39
CA VAL A 47 4.11 -4.71 31.23
C VAL A 47 3.86 -5.96 30.40
N THR A 48 3.66 -5.79 29.11
CA THR A 48 3.68 -6.88 28.14
C THR A 48 5.12 -7.06 27.67
N ASP A 49 5.77 -8.16 28.06
CA ASP A 49 7.16 -8.47 27.68
C ASP A 49 7.15 -9.44 26.49
N PHE A 50 7.71 -9.01 25.37
CA PHE A 50 7.82 -9.82 24.14
C PHE A 50 9.09 -10.68 24.12
N GLY A 51 9.91 -10.63 25.18
CA GLY A 51 11.12 -11.45 25.30
C GLY A 51 12.11 -11.20 24.16
N ARG A 52 12.45 -12.27 23.43
CA ARG A 52 13.42 -12.24 22.33
C ARG A 52 12.82 -11.84 20.97
N ALA A 53 11.50 -11.75 20.87
CA ALA A 53 10.83 -11.39 19.61
C ALA A 53 11.22 -9.97 19.18
N LEU A 54 11.16 -9.72 17.87
CA LEU A 54 11.27 -8.39 17.30
C LEU A 54 9.92 -7.68 17.36
N VAL A 55 9.95 -6.38 17.56
CA VAL A 55 8.78 -5.51 17.41
C VAL A 55 9.06 -4.54 16.27
N LEU A 56 8.33 -4.67 15.18
CA LEU A 56 8.47 -3.89 13.96
C LEU A 56 7.22 -3.02 13.76
N PRO A 57 7.33 -1.84 13.12
CA PRO A 57 6.15 -1.15 12.63
C PRO A 57 5.37 -2.06 11.66
N ALA A 58 4.05 -2.04 11.76
CA ALA A 58 3.21 -2.75 10.81
C ALA A 58 3.40 -2.22 9.39
N PHE A 59 3.22 -3.09 8.41
CA PHE A 59 3.35 -2.70 7.00
C PHE A 59 2.20 -1.79 6.55
N CYS A 60 2.55 -0.89 5.63
CA CYS A 60 1.63 -0.03 4.93
C CYS A 60 1.77 -0.26 3.41
N ASP A 61 0.66 -0.61 2.75
CA ASP A 61 0.61 -0.89 1.30
C ASP A 61 -0.26 0.16 0.60
N LEU A 62 0.35 1.02 -0.22
CA LEU A 62 -0.39 2.12 -0.87
C LEU A 62 -0.95 1.76 -2.24
N HIS A 63 -0.77 0.54 -2.72
CA HIS A 63 -1.35 0.14 -4.00
C HIS A 63 -1.64 -1.36 -4.05
N LEU A 64 -2.92 -1.68 -4.10
CA LEU A 64 -3.42 -3.04 -4.30
C LEU A 64 -4.85 -3.02 -4.86
N HIS A 65 -5.22 -4.12 -5.51
CA HIS A 65 -6.58 -4.37 -5.99
C HIS A 65 -7.27 -5.42 -5.11
N ALA A 66 -8.10 -4.98 -4.17
CA ALA A 66 -8.76 -5.90 -3.24
C ALA A 66 -9.55 -7.03 -3.93
N PRO A 67 -10.31 -6.76 -5.05
CA PRO A 67 -11.05 -7.82 -5.73
C PRO A 67 -10.15 -8.88 -6.40
N GLN A 68 -8.89 -8.55 -6.69
CA GLN A 68 -7.98 -9.47 -7.36
C GLN A 68 -7.28 -10.44 -6.39
N MET A 69 -7.47 -10.29 -5.08
CA MET A 69 -6.90 -11.20 -4.09
C MET A 69 -7.21 -12.67 -4.36
N VAL A 70 -8.36 -12.96 -4.98
CA VAL A 70 -8.82 -14.33 -5.27
C VAL A 70 -8.15 -14.97 -6.49
N ASN A 71 -7.53 -14.20 -7.38
CA ASN A 71 -6.87 -14.71 -8.60
C ASN A 71 -5.34 -14.51 -8.62
N ARG A 72 -4.72 -14.33 -7.45
CA ARG A 72 -3.26 -14.27 -7.33
C ARG A 72 -2.60 -15.54 -7.90
N GLY A 73 -1.48 -15.36 -8.59
CA GLY A 73 -0.69 -16.47 -9.12
C GLY A 73 -1.22 -17.04 -10.44
N VAL A 74 -2.20 -16.38 -11.08
CA VAL A 74 -2.85 -16.90 -12.29
C VAL A 74 -2.54 -16.02 -13.49
N GLY A 75 -2.06 -16.64 -14.59
CA GLY A 75 -1.94 -16.03 -15.91
C GLY A 75 -0.72 -15.14 -16.13
N TYR A 76 0.36 -15.29 -15.37
CA TYR A 76 1.58 -14.46 -15.50
C TYR A 76 2.49 -14.82 -16.68
N ASP A 77 2.03 -15.66 -17.57
CA ASP A 77 2.61 -15.90 -18.90
C ASP A 77 2.13 -14.88 -19.95
N GLN A 78 1.34 -13.87 -19.51
CA GLN A 78 0.78 -12.81 -20.35
C GLN A 78 1.30 -11.43 -19.91
N GLU A 79 1.29 -10.49 -20.88
CA GLU A 79 1.48 -9.08 -20.58
C GLU A 79 0.22 -8.45 -19.98
N LEU A 80 0.35 -7.22 -19.47
CA LEU A 80 -0.70 -6.49 -18.74
C LEU A 80 -2.08 -6.54 -19.42
N LEU A 81 -2.22 -6.07 -20.67
CA LEU A 81 -3.53 -5.91 -21.29
C LEU A 81 -4.24 -7.26 -21.56
N PRO A 82 -3.59 -8.29 -22.13
CA PRO A 82 -4.17 -9.62 -22.25
C PRO A 82 -4.52 -10.26 -20.89
N TRP A 83 -3.68 -10.04 -19.85
CA TRP A 83 -3.94 -10.54 -18.52
C TRP A 83 -5.19 -9.91 -17.89
N LEU A 84 -5.38 -8.59 -18.07
CA LEU A 84 -6.60 -7.90 -17.62
C LEU A 84 -7.86 -8.49 -18.25
N GLU A 85 -7.85 -8.70 -19.56
CA GLU A 85 -9.00 -9.21 -20.32
C GLU A 85 -9.34 -10.66 -19.97
N THR A 86 -8.30 -11.50 -19.82
CA THR A 86 -8.48 -12.96 -19.68
C THR A 86 -8.80 -13.37 -18.25
N TYR A 87 -8.14 -12.75 -17.26
CA TYR A 87 -8.20 -13.23 -15.87
C TYR A 87 -8.81 -12.21 -14.90
N THR A 88 -8.51 -10.93 -15.07
CA THR A 88 -8.83 -9.91 -14.08
C THR A 88 -10.27 -9.42 -14.19
N PHE A 89 -10.67 -8.94 -15.37
CA PHE A 89 -12.01 -8.41 -15.57
C PHE A 89 -13.14 -9.42 -15.33
N PRO A 90 -13.02 -10.71 -15.76
CA PRO A 90 -14.02 -11.71 -15.41
C PRO A 90 -14.22 -11.92 -13.91
N VAL A 91 -13.14 -11.83 -13.13
CA VAL A 91 -13.21 -11.96 -11.67
C VAL A 91 -13.80 -10.70 -11.03
N GLU A 92 -13.35 -9.52 -11.45
CA GLU A 92 -13.86 -8.24 -10.92
C GLU A 92 -15.37 -8.07 -11.18
N ALA A 93 -15.89 -8.53 -12.32
CA ALA A 93 -17.31 -8.50 -12.63
C ALA A 93 -18.19 -9.29 -11.65
N ARG A 94 -17.63 -10.32 -10.97
CA ARG A 94 -18.36 -11.14 -10.01
C ARG A 94 -18.72 -10.38 -8.73
N TYR A 95 -18.08 -9.26 -8.44
CA TYR A 95 -18.37 -8.46 -7.24
C TYR A 95 -19.70 -7.69 -7.31
N GLY A 96 -20.44 -7.79 -8.41
CA GLY A 96 -21.87 -7.45 -8.48
C GLY A 96 -22.77 -8.39 -7.67
N ASP A 97 -22.29 -9.60 -7.37
CA ASP A 97 -22.95 -10.54 -6.46
C ASP A 97 -22.51 -10.23 -5.01
N ALA A 98 -23.47 -9.87 -4.17
CA ALA A 98 -23.22 -9.41 -2.80
C ALA A 98 -22.64 -10.53 -1.90
N ASP A 99 -23.09 -11.77 -2.06
CA ASP A 99 -22.62 -12.91 -1.26
C ASP A 99 -21.18 -13.26 -1.64
N PHE A 100 -20.89 -13.25 -2.94
CA PHE A 100 -19.52 -13.43 -3.42
C PHE A 100 -18.59 -12.31 -2.90
N ALA A 101 -19.03 -11.06 -3.02
CA ALA A 101 -18.27 -9.92 -2.58
C ALA A 101 -17.95 -9.99 -1.07
N GLU A 102 -18.97 -10.26 -0.23
CA GLU A 102 -18.76 -10.37 1.21
C GLU A 102 -17.77 -11.48 1.59
N ALA A 103 -17.91 -12.65 0.99
CA ALA A 103 -16.99 -13.77 1.24
C ALA A 103 -15.55 -13.44 0.82
N ALA A 104 -15.39 -12.81 -0.35
CA ALA A 104 -14.09 -12.39 -0.86
C ALA A 104 -13.45 -11.30 0.03
N TRP A 105 -14.22 -10.30 0.47
CA TRP A 105 -13.74 -9.23 1.35
C TRP A 105 -13.26 -9.74 2.71
N LYS A 106 -13.99 -10.66 3.34
CA LYS A 106 -13.56 -11.28 4.60
C LYS A 106 -12.22 -12.02 4.44
N ARG A 107 -12.06 -12.76 3.34
CA ARG A 107 -10.79 -13.45 3.02
C ARG A 107 -9.66 -12.47 2.75
N PHE A 108 -9.93 -11.40 2.00
CA PHE A 108 -8.97 -10.33 1.75
C PHE A 108 -8.47 -9.73 3.08
N LEU A 109 -9.38 -9.30 3.94
CA LEU A 109 -9.04 -8.65 5.21
C LEU A 109 -8.32 -9.60 6.19
N ASN A 110 -8.72 -10.88 6.23
CA ASN A 110 -7.98 -11.90 6.98
C ASN A 110 -6.54 -12.07 6.45
N ARG A 111 -6.32 -11.96 5.13
CA ARG A 111 -4.97 -12.01 4.55
C ARG A 111 -4.15 -10.77 4.86
N MET A 112 -4.75 -9.58 4.79
CA MET A 112 -4.06 -8.33 5.16
C MET A 112 -3.60 -8.40 6.63
N TRP A 113 -4.51 -8.80 7.52
CA TRP A 113 -4.21 -9.02 8.93
C TRP A 113 -3.12 -10.08 9.13
N ALA A 114 -3.25 -11.25 8.50
CA ALA A 114 -2.32 -12.36 8.67
C ALA A 114 -0.89 -11.94 8.31
N ASN A 115 -0.71 -11.20 7.20
CA ASN A 115 0.58 -10.75 6.72
C ASN A 115 1.07 -9.42 7.34
N GLY A 116 0.36 -8.88 8.33
CA GLY A 116 0.80 -7.69 9.06
C GLY A 116 0.67 -6.38 8.27
N THR A 117 -0.12 -6.33 7.21
CA THR A 117 -0.47 -5.10 6.49
C THR A 117 -1.71 -4.50 7.15
N LEU A 118 -1.51 -3.55 8.07
CA LEU A 118 -2.59 -2.99 8.88
C LEU A 118 -3.10 -1.65 8.36
N ARG A 119 -2.36 -1.03 7.43
CA ARG A 119 -2.75 0.18 6.69
C ARG A 119 -2.58 -0.03 5.21
N PHE A 120 -3.57 0.37 4.40
CA PHE A 120 -3.48 0.19 2.96
C PHE A 120 -4.33 1.18 2.17
N SER A 121 -3.96 1.41 0.91
CA SER A 121 -4.80 2.05 -0.10
C SER A 121 -5.25 1.00 -1.11
N ALA A 122 -6.56 0.89 -1.35
CA ALA A 122 -7.12 -0.17 -2.18
C ALA A 122 -8.03 0.34 -3.29
N PHE A 123 -7.82 -0.21 -4.49
CA PHE A 123 -8.84 -0.24 -5.52
C PHE A 123 -9.88 -1.28 -5.13
N ALA A 124 -11.14 -0.86 -4.97
CA ALA A 124 -12.27 -1.76 -4.77
C ALA A 124 -12.82 -2.24 -6.12
N THR A 125 -14.12 -2.28 -6.29
CA THR A 125 -14.80 -2.63 -7.55
C THR A 125 -15.58 -1.41 -8.06
N ILE A 126 -16.13 -1.49 -9.28
CA ILE A 126 -17.08 -0.49 -9.79
C ILE A 126 -18.43 -0.54 -9.06
N HIS A 127 -18.80 -1.68 -8.47
CA HIS A 127 -20.09 -1.90 -7.81
C HIS A 127 -20.14 -1.16 -6.48
N LYS A 128 -20.94 -0.11 -6.38
CA LYS A 128 -21.04 0.80 -5.23
C LYS A 128 -21.23 0.07 -3.91
N GLU A 129 -22.23 -0.80 -3.82
CA GLU A 129 -22.57 -1.49 -2.56
C GLU A 129 -21.47 -2.47 -2.13
N ALA A 130 -20.80 -3.14 -3.08
CA ALA A 130 -19.68 -4.00 -2.77
C ALA A 130 -18.45 -3.18 -2.29
N ALA A 131 -18.18 -2.02 -2.91
CA ALA A 131 -17.13 -1.11 -2.45
C ALA A 131 -17.42 -0.58 -1.04
N TRP A 132 -18.66 -0.17 -0.77
CA TRP A 132 -19.11 0.22 0.56
C TRP A 132 -18.91 -0.90 1.58
N ARG A 133 -19.33 -2.12 1.22
CA ARG A 133 -19.19 -3.28 2.11
C ARG A 133 -17.74 -3.57 2.48
N LEU A 134 -16.80 -3.40 1.54
CA LEU A 134 -15.37 -3.49 1.85
C LEU A 134 -14.96 -2.44 2.90
N MET A 135 -15.41 -1.20 2.76
CA MET A 135 -15.11 -0.12 3.71
C MET A 135 -15.63 -0.45 5.12
N GLU A 136 -16.89 -0.87 5.24
CA GLU A 136 -17.48 -1.29 6.53
C GLU A 136 -16.74 -2.45 7.17
N LEU A 137 -16.43 -3.50 6.39
CA LEU A 137 -15.72 -4.67 6.89
C LEU A 137 -14.30 -4.31 7.33
N THR A 138 -13.63 -3.39 6.63
CA THR A 138 -12.29 -2.90 7.01
C THR A 138 -12.32 -2.16 8.35
N GLU A 139 -13.30 -1.28 8.55
CA GLU A 139 -13.52 -0.59 9.84
C GLU A 139 -13.75 -1.60 10.97
N ARG A 140 -14.63 -2.58 10.75
CA ARG A 140 -14.91 -3.65 11.72
C ARG A 140 -13.73 -4.57 12.00
N ALA A 141 -12.83 -4.75 11.04
CA ALA A 141 -11.60 -5.52 11.20
C ALA A 141 -10.55 -4.81 12.08
N GLY A 142 -10.79 -3.55 12.47
CA GLY A 142 -9.82 -2.75 13.22
C GLY A 142 -8.63 -2.29 12.40
N LEU A 143 -8.71 -2.39 11.06
CA LEU A 143 -7.70 -1.92 10.13
C LEU A 143 -7.96 -0.47 9.73
N SER A 144 -6.99 0.18 9.11
CA SER A 144 -7.17 1.54 8.56
C SER A 144 -6.85 1.54 7.07
N ALA A 145 -7.70 2.21 6.28
CA ALA A 145 -7.49 2.21 4.84
C ALA A 145 -8.00 3.46 4.15
N LEU A 146 -7.47 3.70 2.95
CA LEU A 146 -8.07 4.55 1.93
C LEU A 146 -8.64 3.62 0.85
N ILE A 147 -9.95 3.62 0.68
CA ILE A 147 -10.62 2.72 -0.26
C ILE A 147 -11.43 3.54 -1.26
N GLY A 148 -11.25 3.26 -2.55
CA GLY A 148 -11.98 3.92 -3.61
C GLY A 148 -12.73 2.93 -4.49
N LYS A 149 -14.00 3.28 -4.80
CA LYS A 149 -14.73 2.64 -5.89
C LYS A 149 -13.98 2.93 -7.19
N VAL A 150 -13.70 1.91 -7.97
CA VAL A 150 -13.06 2.07 -9.29
C VAL A 150 -14.02 2.80 -10.24
N ASN A 151 -13.50 3.76 -11.00
CA ASN A 151 -14.23 4.50 -12.01
C ASN A 151 -13.74 4.08 -13.40
N MET A 152 -14.64 3.52 -14.22
CA MET A 152 -14.40 3.11 -15.61
C MET A 152 -15.64 3.34 -16.47
N ASP A 153 -15.56 4.22 -17.47
CA ASP A 153 -16.68 4.56 -18.37
C ASP A 153 -16.36 4.37 -19.86
N ARG A 154 -15.15 3.86 -20.19
CA ARG A 154 -14.77 3.50 -21.56
C ARG A 154 -13.78 2.32 -21.57
N ASN A 155 -13.61 1.70 -22.75
CA ASN A 155 -12.59 0.67 -23.03
C ASN A 155 -12.53 -0.43 -21.95
N ALA A 156 -13.68 -0.81 -21.43
CA ALA A 156 -13.85 -1.89 -20.46
C ALA A 156 -14.99 -2.81 -20.95
N PRO A 157 -15.01 -4.09 -20.52
CA PRO A 157 -16.15 -4.96 -20.80
C PRO A 157 -17.46 -4.34 -20.32
N ASP A 158 -18.59 -4.64 -20.97
CA ASP A 158 -19.90 -4.08 -20.61
C ASP A 158 -20.27 -4.33 -19.14
N SER A 159 -19.83 -5.47 -18.56
CA SER A 159 -20.02 -5.81 -17.16
C SER A 159 -19.23 -4.95 -16.16
N LEU A 160 -18.26 -4.17 -16.66
CA LEU A 160 -17.39 -3.30 -15.86
C LEU A 160 -17.35 -1.85 -16.39
N ARG A 161 -18.23 -1.50 -17.31
CA ARG A 161 -18.34 -0.14 -17.85
C ARG A 161 -19.53 0.59 -17.26
N GLU A 162 -19.26 1.73 -16.65
CA GLU A 162 -20.28 2.57 -16.01
C GLU A 162 -20.79 3.66 -16.97
N ASP A 163 -21.97 4.18 -16.67
CA ASP A 163 -22.38 5.52 -17.14
C ASP A 163 -21.59 6.57 -16.36
N THR A 164 -21.12 7.61 -17.03
CA THR A 164 -20.26 8.66 -16.41
C THR A 164 -20.96 9.37 -15.27
N ASP A 165 -22.24 9.78 -15.43
CA ASP A 165 -22.96 10.53 -14.42
C ASP A 165 -23.32 9.65 -13.22
N ALA A 166 -23.69 8.39 -13.45
CA ALA A 166 -23.91 7.40 -12.40
C ALA A 166 -22.61 7.12 -11.62
N SER A 167 -21.49 6.96 -12.31
CA SER A 167 -20.17 6.73 -11.67
C SER A 167 -19.79 7.91 -10.75
N LEU A 168 -20.01 9.15 -11.18
CA LEU A 168 -19.73 10.35 -10.37
C LEU A 168 -20.69 10.47 -9.18
N ALA A 169 -21.97 10.20 -9.38
CA ALA A 169 -22.99 10.27 -8.30
C ALA A 169 -22.71 9.21 -7.23
N ASP A 170 -22.43 7.99 -7.62
CA ASP A 170 -22.06 6.88 -6.72
C ASP A 170 -20.77 7.18 -5.94
N THR A 171 -19.79 7.80 -6.61
CA THR A 171 -18.55 8.26 -5.98
C THR A 171 -18.83 9.31 -4.91
N GLU A 172 -19.63 10.32 -5.23
CA GLU A 172 -19.99 11.39 -4.27
C GLU A 172 -20.78 10.86 -3.09
N GLU A 173 -21.71 9.92 -3.30
CA GLU A 173 -22.45 9.26 -2.23
C GLU A 173 -21.52 8.51 -1.27
N LEU A 174 -20.56 7.71 -1.80
CA LEU A 174 -19.59 6.98 -0.98
C LEU A 174 -18.65 7.91 -0.20
N ILE A 175 -18.27 9.06 -0.77
CA ILE A 175 -17.49 10.09 -0.07
C ILE A 175 -18.28 10.62 1.14
N CYS A 176 -19.54 10.99 0.94
CA CYS A 176 -20.38 11.55 2.01
C CYS A 176 -20.63 10.50 3.09
N ARG A 177 -20.96 9.27 2.68
CA ARG A 177 -21.28 8.17 3.57
C ARG A 177 -20.06 7.75 4.42
N SER A 178 -18.88 7.62 3.80
CA SER A 178 -17.67 7.25 4.54
C SER A 178 -17.30 8.27 5.61
N ARG A 179 -17.44 9.55 5.31
CA ARG A 179 -17.19 10.64 6.29
C ARG A 179 -18.17 10.66 7.45
N ALA A 180 -19.41 10.24 7.21
CA ALA A 180 -20.45 10.24 8.24
C ALA A 180 -20.38 9.00 9.15
N GLU A 181 -19.98 7.84 8.61
CA GLU A 181 -20.17 6.55 9.27
C GLU A 181 -18.84 5.87 9.69
N LEU A 182 -17.68 6.24 9.09
CA LEU A 182 -16.41 5.56 9.33
C LEU A 182 -15.41 6.49 10.00
N LYS A 183 -14.56 5.91 10.86
CA LYS A 183 -13.56 6.66 11.63
C LYS A 183 -12.14 6.46 11.10
N HIS A 184 -11.82 5.24 10.69
CA HIS A 184 -10.46 4.81 10.33
C HIS A 184 -10.33 4.42 8.86
N VAL A 185 -11.44 4.40 8.12
CA VAL A 185 -11.46 4.13 6.68
C VAL A 185 -11.94 5.38 5.95
N GLY A 186 -11.06 5.93 5.11
CA GLY A 186 -11.33 7.09 4.27
C GLY A 186 -11.59 6.73 2.82
N TYR A 187 -12.15 7.69 2.06
CA TYR A 187 -12.33 7.55 0.61
C TYR A 187 -11.14 8.11 -0.15
N ILE A 188 -10.74 7.44 -1.24
CA ILE A 188 -9.75 7.89 -2.21
C ILE A 188 -10.35 7.83 -3.62
N LEU A 189 -10.17 8.88 -4.42
CA LEU A 189 -10.62 8.89 -5.81
C LEU A 189 -9.79 7.88 -6.62
N THR A 190 -10.49 7.03 -7.38
CA THR A 190 -9.87 5.86 -8.00
C THR A 190 -10.24 5.73 -9.48
N PRO A 191 -9.88 6.72 -10.35
CA PRO A 191 -9.87 6.45 -11.79
C PRO A 191 -8.91 5.29 -12.04
N ARG A 192 -9.38 4.21 -12.68
CA ARG A 192 -8.51 3.03 -12.82
C ARG A 192 -7.20 3.38 -13.54
N PHE A 193 -7.30 3.94 -14.73
CA PHE A 193 -6.20 4.51 -15.50
C PHE A 193 -6.77 5.29 -16.70
N VAL A 194 -5.99 6.14 -17.35
CA VAL A 194 -6.46 7.00 -18.44
C VAL A 194 -7.19 6.24 -19.55
N PRO A 195 -6.73 5.05 -20.04
CA PRO A 195 -7.44 4.34 -21.09
C PRO A 195 -8.89 3.97 -20.76
N SER A 196 -9.23 3.73 -19.51
CA SER A 196 -10.59 3.32 -19.08
C SER A 196 -11.46 4.46 -18.59
N THR A 197 -10.97 5.70 -18.60
CA THR A 197 -11.70 6.89 -18.12
C THR A 197 -11.81 7.95 -19.19
N THR A 198 -13.03 8.42 -19.48
CA THR A 198 -13.22 9.55 -20.39
C THR A 198 -12.75 10.87 -19.79
N ALA A 199 -12.49 11.85 -20.65
CA ALA A 199 -12.19 13.23 -20.23
C ALA A 199 -13.28 13.79 -19.29
N ARG A 200 -14.55 13.49 -19.56
CA ARG A 200 -15.69 13.92 -18.73
C ARG A 200 -15.64 13.30 -17.33
N LEU A 201 -15.32 12.02 -17.24
CA LEU A 201 -15.21 11.34 -15.95
C LEU A 201 -14.00 11.87 -15.16
N MET A 202 -12.84 12.02 -15.79
CA MET A 202 -11.63 12.56 -15.15
C MET A 202 -11.85 13.99 -14.63
N ASP A 203 -12.47 14.87 -15.41
CA ASP A 203 -12.81 16.23 -15.00
C ASP A 203 -13.79 16.24 -13.82
N GLY A 204 -14.83 15.39 -13.86
CA GLY A 204 -15.76 15.20 -12.74
C GLY A 204 -15.06 14.76 -11.45
N LEU A 205 -14.17 13.76 -11.54
CA LEU A 205 -13.38 13.28 -10.40
C LEU A 205 -12.42 14.36 -9.87
N GLY A 206 -11.78 15.13 -10.75
CA GLY A 206 -10.94 16.26 -10.36
C GLY A 206 -11.71 17.29 -9.54
N ARG A 207 -12.94 17.66 -9.99
CA ARG A 207 -13.83 18.56 -9.23
C ARG A 207 -14.25 17.98 -7.88
N LEU A 208 -14.59 16.69 -7.81
CA LEU A 208 -14.90 16.03 -6.52
C LEU A 208 -13.65 16.05 -5.60
N GLY A 209 -12.47 15.80 -6.15
CA GLY A 209 -11.21 15.89 -5.42
C GLY A 209 -10.99 17.28 -4.81
N GLU A 210 -11.19 18.32 -5.58
CA GLU A 210 -11.06 19.70 -5.11
C GLU A 210 -12.11 20.04 -4.04
N ARG A 211 -13.39 19.76 -4.34
CA ARG A 211 -14.52 20.05 -3.45
C ARG A 211 -14.41 19.40 -2.08
N TYR A 212 -14.01 18.16 -2.06
CA TYR A 212 -13.93 17.35 -0.83
C TYR A 212 -12.52 17.20 -0.26
N GLY A 213 -11.49 17.78 -0.86
CA GLY A 213 -10.10 17.67 -0.38
C GLY A 213 -9.59 16.22 -0.36
N LEU A 214 -9.92 15.41 -1.37
CA LEU A 214 -9.64 13.97 -1.37
C LEU A 214 -8.29 13.63 -1.97
N PRO A 215 -7.65 12.56 -1.50
CA PRO A 215 -6.53 11.95 -2.21
C PRO A 215 -6.99 11.24 -3.49
N VAL A 216 -6.01 10.95 -4.36
CA VAL A 216 -6.21 10.26 -5.65
C VAL A 216 -5.25 9.10 -5.74
N GLN A 217 -5.68 7.97 -6.29
CA GLN A 217 -4.83 6.86 -6.72
C GLN A 217 -5.14 6.45 -8.15
N SER A 218 -4.11 6.09 -8.91
CA SER A 218 -4.25 5.58 -10.28
C SER A 218 -2.97 4.84 -10.72
N HIS A 219 -2.95 4.38 -11.97
CA HIS A 219 -1.78 3.76 -12.61
C HIS A 219 -1.11 4.76 -13.54
N LEU A 220 0.21 4.68 -13.65
CA LEU A 220 0.99 5.61 -14.47
C LEU A 220 2.16 4.92 -15.14
N SER A 221 2.20 4.99 -16.48
CA SER A 221 3.36 4.62 -17.30
C SER A 221 3.95 3.26 -16.93
N GLU A 222 3.08 2.27 -16.77
CA GLU A 222 3.47 0.91 -16.41
C GLU A 222 4.05 0.16 -17.61
N ASN A 223 3.33 0.16 -18.74
CA ASN A 223 3.66 -0.62 -19.92
C ASN A 223 3.75 0.29 -21.15
N ARG A 224 4.66 -0.04 -22.09
CA ARG A 224 4.86 0.77 -23.31
C ARG A 224 3.63 0.81 -24.22
N SER A 225 2.88 -0.29 -24.31
CA SER A 225 1.63 -0.37 -25.07
C SER A 225 0.56 0.53 -24.48
N GLU A 226 0.45 0.56 -23.15
CA GLU A 226 -0.43 1.45 -22.41
C GLU A 226 -0.09 2.93 -22.67
N ILE A 227 1.19 3.32 -22.59
CA ILE A 227 1.65 4.68 -22.85
C ILE A 227 1.32 5.11 -24.29
N ALA A 228 1.56 4.24 -25.27
CA ALA A 228 1.23 4.50 -26.66
C ALA A 228 -0.28 4.69 -26.85
N TRP A 229 -1.10 3.90 -26.15
CA TRP A 229 -2.55 4.02 -26.19
C TRP A 229 -3.04 5.34 -25.58
N VAL A 230 -2.48 5.77 -24.46
CA VAL A 230 -2.76 7.08 -23.86
C VAL A 230 -2.42 8.22 -24.82
N GLY A 231 -1.27 8.17 -25.49
CA GLY A 231 -0.91 9.15 -26.51
C GLY A 231 -1.88 9.23 -27.71
N GLN A 232 -2.52 8.11 -28.07
CA GLN A 232 -3.58 8.10 -29.10
C GLN A 232 -4.90 8.70 -28.59
N LEU A 233 -5.25 8.48 -27.33
CA LEU A 233 -6.48 8.97 -26.70
C LEU A 233 -6.42 10.46 -26.33
N HIS A 234 -5.22 10.98 -26.05
CA HIS A 234 -4.95 12.35 -25.60
C HIS A 234 -3.79 12.97 -26.39
N PRO A 235 -3.94 13.15 -27.74
CA PRO A 235 -2.88 13.71 -28.58
C PRO A 235 -2.54 15.18 -28.26
N GLU A 236 -3.41 15.86 -27.51
CA GLU A 236 -3.20 17.23 -27.03
C GLU A 236 -2.22 17.30 -25.85
N CYS A 237 -2.01 16.22 -25.10
CA CYS A 237 -1.09 16.16 -23.97
C CYS A 237 0.27 15.64 -24.42
N ALA A 238 1.36 16.22 -23.90
CA ALA A 238 2.71 15.81 -24.25
C ALA A 238 3.18 14.53 -23.55
N SER A 239 2.47 14.10 -22.48
CA SER A 239 2.79 12.88 -21.74
C SER A 239 1.57 12.35 -20.96
N TYR A 240 1.67 11.09 -20.51
CA TYR A 240 0.66 10.45 -19.69
C TYR A 240 0.42 11.21 -18.37
N THR A 241 1.49 11.65 -17.72
CA THR A 241 1.43 12.44 -16.47
C THR A 241 0.66 13.75 -16.66
N GLU A 242 0.81 14.41 -17.80
CA GLU A 242 0.12 15.66 -18.10
C GLU A 242 -1.39 15.48 -18.23
N VAL A 243 -1.86 14.33 -18.70
CA VAL A 243 -3.30 14.04 -18.71
C VAL A 243 -3.87 14.13 -17.31
N TYR A 244 -3.28 13.47 -16.32
CA TYR A 244 -3.75 13.56 -14.94
C TYR A 244 -3.66 14.97 -14.35
N ARG A 245 -2.57 15.71 -14.68
CA ARG A 245 -2.40 17.10 -14.23
C ARG A 245 -3.53 17.98 -14.75
N ASP A 246 -3.82 17.90 -16.03
CA ASP A 246 -4.75 18.79 -16.72
C ASP A 246 -6.21 18.56 -16.27
N TYR A 247 -6.54 17.37 -15.76
CA TYR A 247 -7.82 17.08 -15.11
C TYR A 247 -7.80 17.26 -13.58
N GLY A 248 -6.75 17.86 -12.99
CA GLY A 248 -6.69 18.15 -11.56
C GLY A 248 -6.56 16.90 -10.67
N LEU A 249 -6.09 15.78 -11.22
CA LEU A 249 -5.93 14.51 -10.52
C LEU A 249 -4.54 14.33 -9.89
N LEU A 250 -3.56 15.19 -10.21
CA LEU A 250 -2.28 15.29 -9.50
C LEU A 250 -2.42 16.28 -8.34
N ARG A 251 -3.03 15.84 -7.25
CA ARG A 251 -3.25 16.66 -6.06
C ARG A 251 -2.01 16.65 -5.17
N ARG A 252 -1.53 17.86 -4.85
CA ARG A 252 -0.25 18.05 -4.17
C ARG A 252 -0.16 17.27 -2.86
N GLY A 253 0.82 16.35 -2.78
CA GLY A 253 1.13 15.57 -1.58
C GLY A 253 0.10 14.53 -1.17
N CYS A 254 -0.98 14.34 -1.97
CA CYS A 254 -2.03 13.37 -1.69
C CYS A 254 -2.44 12.55 -2.92
N THR A 255 -1.51 12.33 -3.87
CA THR A 255 -1.72 11.47 -5.03
C THR A 255 -0.74 10.30 -4.97
N ILE A 256 -1.26 9.10 -5.25
CA ILE A 256 -0.52 7.85 -5.40
C ILE A 256 -0.61 7.43 -6.86
N MET A 257 0.54 7.24 -7.50
CA MET A 257 0.63 6.70 -8.85
C MET A 257 1.42 5.40 -8.84
N ALA A 258 0.76 4.31 -9.25
CA ALA A 258 1.40 3.00 -9.30
C ALA A 258 2.31 2.85 -10.52
N HIS A 259 3.33 2.02 -10.35
CA HIS A 259 4.31 1.56 -11.33
C HIS A 259 5.36 2.59 -11.74
N ALA A 260 5.00 3.62 -12.51
CA ALA A 260 5.93 4.67 -12.97
C ALA A 260 7.25 4.11 -13.57
N VAL A 261 7.14 3.03 -14.37
CA VAL A 261 8.30 2.29 -14.92
C VAL A 261 9.01 3.07 -15.99
N HIS A 262 8.24 3.75 -16.86
CA HIS A 262 8.73 4.38 -18.10
C HIS A 262 8.49 5.89 -18.10
N LEU A 263 8.96 6.59 -17.06
CA LEU A 263 8.85 8.04 -16.98
C LEU A 263 9.93 8.73 -17.82
N THR A 264 9.57 9.89 -18.39
CA THR A 264 10.51 10.87 -18.95
C THR A 264 10.96 11.85 -17.87
N GLY A 265 12.11 12.51 -18.05
CA GLY A 265 12.59 13.54 -17.09
C GLY A 265 11.60 14.69 -16.88
N ARG A 266 10.79 15.03 -17.91
CA ARG A 266 9.70 16.03 -17.80
C ARG A 266 8.60 15.55 -16.86
N GLU A 267 8.18 14.29 -16.96
CA GLU A 267 7.18 13.70 -16.08
C GLU A 267 7.68 13.60 -14.64
N GLU A 268 8.95 13.19 -14.45
CA GLU A 268 9.60 13.16 -13.13
C GLU A 268 9.59 14.56 -12.46
N ALA A 269 9.84 15.64 -13.23
CA ALA A 269 9.76 17.00 -12.71
C ALA A 269 8.34 17.37 -12.24
N ILE A 270 7.30 17.06 -13.05
CA ILE A 270 5.89 17.32 -12.69
C ILE A 270 5.51 16.56 -11.42
N LEU A 271 5.87 15.27 -11.34
CA LEU A 271 5.55 14.40 -10.21
C LEU A 271 6.23 14.86 -8.92
N ARG A 272 7.50 15.31 -9.01
CA ARG A 272 8.26 15.86 -7.88
C ARG A 272 7.64 17.17 -7.38
N GLU A 273 7.33 18.11 -8.27
CA GLU A 273 6.70 19.38 -7.91
C GLU A 273 5.31 19.14 -7.28
N GLY A 274 4.56 18.16 -7.78
CA GLY A 274 3.29 17.74 -7.22
C GLY A 274 3.41 16.99 -5.90
N GLY A 275 4.60 16.55 -5.49
CA GLY A 275 4.80 15.72 -4.31
C GLY A 275 4.02 14.38 -4.42
N VAL A 276 3.90 13.86 -5.64
CA VAL A 276 3.21 12.61 -5.93
C VAL A 276 4.03 11.43 -5.38
N THR A 277 3.36 10.48 -4.75
CA THR A 277 4.00 9.25 -4.28
C THR A 277 3.91 8.17 -5.36
N LEU A 278 5.07 7.64 -5.76
CA LEU A 278 5.18 6.55 -6.72
C LEU A 278 5.18 5.22 -5.99
N ALA A 279 4.22 4.35 -6.27
CA ALA A 279 4.14 3.02 -5.70
C ALA A 279 4.94 2.03 -6.56
N HIS A 280 6.08 1.57 -6.04
CA HIS A 280 6.94 0.58 -6.69
C HIS A 280 6.40 -0.83 -6.50
N CYS A 281 5.87 -1.40 -7.56
CA CYS A 281 5.21 -2.71 -7.61
C CYS A 281 6.16 -3.77 -8.20
N ALA A 282 7.24 -4.11 -7.46
CA ALA A 282 8.34 -4.94 -7.94
C ALA A 282 7.89 -6.26 -8.58
N GLN A 283 7.02 -7.01 -7.90
CA GLN A 283 6.56 -8.31 -8.39
C GLN A 283 5.61 -8.18 -9.60
N SER A 284 4.69 -7.25 -9.55
CA SER A 284 3.75 -7.00 -10.66
C SER A 284 4.49 -6.61 -11.94
N ASN A 285 5.39 -5.62 -11.84
CA ASN A 285 6.15 -5.15 -12.99
C ASN A 285 6.96 -6.28 -13.66
N THR A 286 7.44 -7.25 -12.90
CA THR A 286 8.15 -8.42 -13.44
C THR A 286 7.20 -9.49 -13.96
N ASN A 287 6.13 -9.80 -13.23
CA ASN A 287 5.15 -10.82 -13.63
C ASN A 287 4.45 -10.47 -14.96
N LEU A 288 4.13 -9.18 -15.16
CA LEU A 288 3.41 -8.69 -16.34
C LEU A 288 4.34 -8.10 -17.42
N SER A 289 5.65 -8.36 -17.30
CA SER A 289 6.67 -7.92 -18.26
C SER A 289 6.69 -6.40 -18.51
N SER A 290 6.28 -5.61 -17.52
CA SER A 290 6.23 -4.14 -17.61
C SER A 290 7.63 -3.51 -17.58
N GLY A 291 8.58 -4.13 -16.86
CA GLY A 291 9.97 -3.68 -16.74
C GLY A 291 10.43 -3.47 -15.31
N VAL A 292 11.52 -2.72 -15.12
CA VAL A 292 12.08 -2.41 -13.80
C VAL A 292 12.05 -0.90 -13.59
N MET A 293 11.23 -0.42 -12.66
CA MET A 293 11.19 0.98 -12.24
C MET A 293 12.58 1.40 -11.73
N PRO A 294 13.11 2.55 -12.15
CA PRO A 294 14.42 3.05 -11.70
C PRO A 294 14.33 3.66 -10.28
N LEU A 295 13.93 2.86 -9.29
CA LEU A 295 13.60 3.30 -7.94
C LEU A 295 14.75 4.09 -7.27
N ARG A 296 16.00 3.58 -7.39
CA ARG A 296 17.18 4.27 -6.82
C ARG A 296 17.35 5.67 -7.41
N ARG A 297 17.25 5.78 -8.73
CA ARG A 297 17.34 7.07 -9.42
C ARG A 297 16.22 8.00 -8.97
N SER A 298 14.98 7.51 -8.96
CA SER A 298 13.82 8.29 -8.53
C SER A 298 13.98 8.86 -7.11
N LEU A 299 14.46 8.03 -6.15
CA LEU A 299 14.76 8.48 -4.79
C LEU A 299 15.87 9.53 -4.76
N SER A 300 16.95 9.34 -5.54
CA SER A 300 18.08 10.27 -5.60
C SER A 300 17.69 11.62 -6.20
N GLU A 301 16.71 11.65 -7.09
CA GLU A 301 16.15 12.85 -7.70
C GLU A 301 15.04 13.51 -6.86
N GLY A 302 14.77 12.98 -5.65
CA GLY A 302 13.82 13.55 -4.70
C GLY A 302 12.36 13.25 -4.99
N LEU A 303 12.07 12.21 -5.77
CA LEU A 303 10.72 11.69 -5.92
C LEU A 303 10.31 10.90 -4.67
N ARG A 304 9.07 11.06 -4.26
CA ARG A 304 8.49 10.26 -3.17
C ARG A 304 8.14 8.88 -3.70
N CYS A 305 8.63 7.85 -3.05
CA CYS A 305 8.37 6.47 -3.44
C CYS A 305 7.95 5.63 -2.25
N CYS A 306 7.20 4.56 -2.50
CA CYS A 306 6.92 3.49 -1.55
C CYS A 306 7.00 2.12 -2.23
N VAL A 307 7.14 1.05 -1.46
CA VAL A 307 6.96 -0.33 -1.90
C VAL A 307 5.48 -0.66 -1.79
N ALA A 308 4.92 -1.30 -2.81
CA ALA A 308 3.53 -1.73 -2.84
C ALA A 308 3.38 -3.14 -3.40
N SER A 309 2.28 -3.81 -3.05
CA SER A 309 2.06 -5.20 -3.47
C SER A 309 1.50 -5.31 -4.88
N ASP A 310 0.60 -4.41 -5.22
CA ASP A 310 -0.22 -4.54 -6.42
C ASP A 310 -0.82 -5.95 -6.59
N VAL A 311 -1.42 -6.45 -5.52
CA VAL A 311 -2.19 -7.70 -5.61
C VAL A 311 -3.37 -7.49 -6.58
N ALA A 312 -3.54 -8.31 -7.64
CA ALA A 312 -2.85 -9.57 -7.91
C ALA A 312 -1.84 -9.53 -9.08
N GLY A 313 -1.46 -8.41 -9.65
CA GLY A 313 -0.28 -8.36 -10.53
C GLY A 313 0.97 -8.82 -9.74
N GLY A 314 1.11 -8.38 -8.49
CA GLY A 314 1.99 -8.99 -7.50
C GLY A 314 1.37 -10.28 -6.93
N HIS A 315 2.13 -11.37 -6.95
CA HIS A 315 1.64 -12.69 -6.54
C HIS A 315 1.62 -12.91 -5.02
N ALA A 316 2.38 -12.14 -4.25
CA ALA A 316 2.39 -12.22 -2.79
C ALA A 316 1.44 -11.18 -2.17
N ALA A 317 0.73 -11.57 -1.10
CA ALA A 317 -0.01 -10.63 -0.26
C ALA A 317 0.85 -10.07 0.89
N ALA A 318 2.03 -10.65 1.12
CA ALA A 318 2.92 -10.35 2.23
C ALA A 318 3.94 -9.27 1.84
N MET A 319 3.92 -8.12 2.50
CA MET A 319 4.78 -6.98 2.18
C MET A 319 6.28 -7.26 2.35
N ASN A 320 6.68 -8.16 3.28
CA ASN A 320 8.08 -8.59 3.38
C ASN A 320 8.60 -9.19 2.07
N ARG A 321 7.77 -9.93 1.31
CA ARG A 321 8.14 -10.47 0.00
C ARG A 321 8.35 -9.38 -1.05
N HIS A 322 7.60 -8.28 -0.97
CA HIS A 322 7.79 -7.12 -1.86
C HIS A 322 9.04 -6.32 -1.48
N VAL A 323 9.35 -6.20 -0.19
CA VAL A 323 10.62 -5.63 0.30
C VAL A 323 11.81 -6.42 -0.27
N ALA A 324 11.80 -7.75 -0.13
CA ALA A 324 12.86 -8.62 -0.66
C ALA A 324 12.97 -8.51 -2.20
N ALA A 325 11.86 -8.54 -2.93
CA ALA A 325 11.83 -8.38 -4.38
C ALA A 325 12.39 -7.02 -4.82
N THR A 326 12.04 -5.94 -4.12
CA THR A 326 12.54 -4.59 -4.41
C THR A 326 14.06 -4.50 -4.25
N VAL A 327 14.62 -5.07 -3.18
CA VAL A 327 16.08 -5.14 -2.99
C VAL A 327 16.72 -6.00 -4.07
N GLY A 328 16.11 -7.13 -4.42
CA GLY A 328 16.59 -8.01 -5.50
C GLY A 328 16.64 -7.29 -6.86
N LEU A 329 15.58 -6.60 -7.24
CA LEU A 329 15.54 -5.83 -8.50
C LEU A 329 16.54 -4.67 -8.50
N SER A 330 16.75 -4.00 -7.37
CA SER A 330 17.80 -2.97 -7.26
C SER A 330 19.18 -3.55 -7.56
N LYS A 331 19.48 -4.77 -7.08
CA LYS A 331 20.75 -5.47 -7.38
C LYS A 331 20.87 -5.85 -8.85
N LEU A 332 19.80 -6.37 -9.46
CA LEU A 332 19.79 -6.71 -10.89
C LEU A 332 20.01 -5.47 -11.76
N ARG A 333 19.29 -4.38 -11.45
CA ARG A 333 19.42 -3.11 -12.18
C ARG A 333 20.83 -2.54 -12.10
N ALA A 334 21.50 -2.64 -10.96
CA ALA A 334 22.86 -2.16 -10.78
C ALA A 334 23.90 -2.89 -11.64
N LEU A 335 23.60 -4.06 -12.22
CA LEU A 335 24.47 -4.72 -13.18
C LEU A 335 24.60 -3.93 -14.49
N ASP A 336 23.50 -3.30 -14.93
CA ASP A 336 23.44 -2.47 -16.14
C ASP A 336 23.64 -0.97 -15.83
N HIS A 337 23.45 -0.57 -14.57
CA HIS A 337 23.56 0.80 -14.07
C HIS A 337 24.48 0.88 -12.84
N PRO A 338 25.79 0.68 -13.01
CA PRO A 338 26.74 0.60 -11.90
C PRO A 338 26.89 1.93 -11.11
N GLU A 339 26.42 3.05 -11.66
CA GLU A 339 26.34 4.33 -10.99
C GLU A 339 25.23 4.39 -9.92
N GLU A 340 24.23 3.51 -10.01
CA GLU A 340 23.13 3.45 -9.03
C GLU A 340 23.59 2.64 -7.80
N ARG A 341 23.60 3.30 -6.62
CA ARG A 341 23.84 2.60 -5.35
C ARG A 341 22.74 1.59 -5.06
N LEU A 342 23.12 0.40 -4.59
CA LEU A 342 22.15 -0.63 -4.18
C LEU A 342 21.20 -0.10 -3.10
N LEU A 343 19.96 -0.55 -3.18
CA LEU A 343 18.98 -0.29 -2.12
C LEU A 343 19.33 -1.17 -0.90
N SER A 344 19.49 -0.53 0.26
CA SER A 344 19.69 -1.24 1.52
C SER A 344 18.37 -1.77 2.08
N LEU A 345 18.46 -2.76 2.97
CA LEU A 345 17.27 -3.31 3.61
C LEU A 345 16.54 -2.28 4.51
N PRO A 346 17.24 -1.43 5.30
CA PRO A 346 16.59 -0.33 6.01
C PRO A 346 15.84 0.65 5.11
N GLU A 347 16.41 0.97 3.92
CA GLU A 347 15.69 1.80 2.95
C GLU A 347 14.41 1.15 2.45
N ALA A 348 14.48 -0.15 2.10
CA ALA A 348 13.30 -0.89 1.63
C ALA A 348 12.24 -1.04 2.74
N LEU A 349 12.65 -1.23 4.00
CA LEU A 349 11.74 -1.26 5.14
C LEU A 349 11.07 0.11 5.36
N TYR A 350 11.82 1.21 5.28
CA TYR A 350 11.24 2.56 5.33
C TYR A 350 10.15 2.75 4.26
N LEU A 351 10.42 2.30 3.04
CA LEU A 351 9.49 2.40 1.91
C LEU A 351 8.26 1.49 2.03
N ALA A 352 8.24 0.56 3.00
CA ALA A 352 7.11 -0.33 3.29
C ALA A 352 6.41 -0.02 4.62
N THR A 353 6.93 0.95 5.39
CA THR A 353 6.41 1.30 6.73
C THR A 353 6.18 2.80 6.88
N LYS A 354 7.19 3.58 7.29
CA LYS A 354 7.05 5.02 7.59
C LYS A 354 6.78 5.86 6.33
N GLY A 355 7.47 5.59 5.21
CA GLY A 355 7.26 6.34 3.97
C GLY A 355 5.80 6.35 3.51
N PRO A 356 5.18 5.18 3.27
CA PRO A 356 3.76 5.09 2.94
C PRO A 356 2.84 5.48 4.10
N GLY A 357 3.28 5.30 5.34
CA GLY A 357 2.53 5.67 6.55
C GLY A 357 2.13 7.14 6.60
N GLU A 358 2.91 8.04 5.98
CA GLU A 358 2.63 9.47 5.91
C GLU A 358 1.25 9.80 5.31
N PHE A 359 0.68 8.94 4.45
CA PHE A 359 -0.69 9.10 3.95
C PHE A 359 -1.76 8.96 5.03
N PHE A 360 -1.42 8.33 6.14
CA PHE A 360 -2.29 8.13 7.30
C PHE A 360 -1.90 9.01 8.49
N GLY A 361 -0.90 9.88 8.32
CA GLY A 361 -0.40 10.79 9.35
C GLY A 361 0.90 10.27 9.99
N LYS A 362 1.00 10.29 11.32
CA LYS A 362 2.18 9.78 12.03
C LYS A 362 2.07 8.26 12.22
N VAL A 363 2.43 7.49 11.21
CA VAL A 363 2.29 6.03 11.12
C VAL A 363 3.60 5.39 10.64
N GLY A 364 3.83 4.13 10.98
CA GLY A 364 4.96 3.33 10.49
C GLY A 364 6.29 3.60 11.20
N SER A 365 6.25 4.15 12.42
CA SER A 365 7.41 4.37 13.28
C SER A 365 7.01 4.26 14.75
N PHE A 366 8.00 4.15 15.66
CA PHE A 366 7.77 4.18 17.10
C PHE A 366 8.27 5.47 17.77
N GLU A 367 8.52 6.51 17.00
CA GLU A 367 8.86 7.82 17.49
C GLU A 367 7.70 8.44 18.31
N PRO A 368 7.96 9.33 19.26
CA PRO A 368 6.89 9.95 20.04
C PRO A 368 5.82 10.62 19.20
N GLY A 369 4.56 10.32 19.50
CA GLY A 369 3.38 10.83 18.80
C GLY A 369 2.95 10.03 17.57
N TYR A 370 3.69 8.97 17.19
CA TYR A 370 3.27 8.04 16.15
C TYR A 370 2.22 7.07 16.68
N ASP A 371 1.32 6.60 15.83
CA ASP A 371 0.40 5.51 16.15
C ASP A 371 1.18 4.24 16.46
N PHE A 372 0.81 3.55 17.51
CA PHE A 372 1.40 2.26 17.83
C PHE A 372 0.74 1.18 16.96
N ASP A 373 1.23 1.07 15.73
CA ASP A 373 0.93 -0.02 14.80
C ASP A 373 2.16 -0.93 14.75
N ALA A 374 2.04 -2.14 15.28
CA ALA A 374 3.20 -3.00 15.48
C ALA A 374 2.94 -4.46 15.13
N LEU A 375 3.99 -5.12 14.66
CA LEU A 375 4.09 -6.56 14.50
C LEU A 375 5.09 -7.10 15.50
N VAL A 376 4.70 -8.12 16.24
CA VAL A 376 5.60 -8.90 17.08
C VAL A 376 6.01 -10.14 16.29
N VAL A 377 7.30 -10.28 16.01
CA VAL A 377 7.82 -11.29 15.08
C VAL A 377 8.86 -12.16 15.76
N ASP A 378 8.74 -13.48 15.64
CA ASP A 378 9.77 -14.41 16.09
C ASP A 378 10.10 -15.41 14.96
N VAL A 379 11.31 -15.34 14.44
CA VAL A 379 11.87 -16.23 13.41
C VAL A 379 12.92 -17.20 13.96
N ASP A 380 13.01 -17.32 15.28
CA ASP A 380 14.06 -18.09 15.94
C ASP A 380 13.63 -19.55 16.15
N GLU A 381 13.82 -20.38 15.16
CA GLU A 381 13.47 -21.80 15.17
C GLU A 381 14.26 -22.64 16.17
N LEU A 382 15.41 -22.12 16.67
CA LEU A 382 16.31 -22.85 17.56
C LEU A 382 16.43 -22.24 18.96
N ASP A 383 15.42 -21.49 19.38
CA ASP A 383 15.34 -20.95 20.75
C ASP A 383 16.56 -20.13 21.20
N GLY A 384 17.09 -19.28 20.31
CA GLY A 384 18.23 -18.41 20.58
C GLY A 384 19.59 -19.08 20.48
N ARG A 385 19.68 -20.35 20.12
CA ARG A 385 20.97 -21.08 20.03
C ARG A 385 21.92 -20.52 18.96
N LEU A 386 21.40 -19.80 17.97
CA LEU A 386 22.21 -19.18 16.92
C LEU A 386 22.72 -17.78 17.30
N SER A 387 22.28 -17.22 18.43
CA SER A 387 22.70 -15.90 18.93
C SER A 387 22.64 -14.78 17.87
N ARG A 388 21.60 -14.78 17.02
CA ARG A 388 21.41 -13.75 15.99
C ARG A 388 21.12 -12.39 16.59
N THR A 389 21.72 -11.37 16.01
CA THR A 389 21.41 -9.97 16.32
C THR A 389 19.98 -9.61 15.90
N PRO A 390 19.35 -8.57 16.46
CA PRO A 390 18.04 -8.09 16.01
C PRO A 390 18.00 -7.78 14.51
N PHE A 391 19.09 -7.25 13.95
CA PHE A 391 19.16 -6.99 12.49
C PHE A 391 19.17 -8.27 11.66
N GLU A 392 19.94 -9.29 12.04
CA GLU A 392 19.94 -10.60 11.33
C GLU A 392 18.56 -11.28 11.41
N LYS A 393 17.84 -11.16 12.53
CA LYS A 393 16.45 -11.63 12.62
C LYS A 393 15.51 -10.85 11.72
N LEU A 394 15.69 -9.53 11.60
CA LEU A 394 14.93 -8.70 10.65
C LEU A 394 15.19 -9.17 9.21
N GLU A 395 16.46 -9.38 8.84
CA GLU A 395 16.80 -9.90 7.52
C GLU A 395 16.11 -11.23 7.26
N GLN A 396 16.18 -12.18 8.20
CA GLN A 396 15.51 -13.47 8.09
C GLN A 396 14.01 -13.31 7.88
N PHE A 397 13.34 -12.49 8.68
CA PHE A 397 11.90 -12.25 8.51
C PHE A 397 11.56 -11.65 7.16
N LEU A 398 12.32 -10.65 6.69
CA LEU A 398 12.02 -9.96 5.44
C LEU A 398 12.25 -10.87 4.21
N TYR A 399 13.23 -11.77 4.24
CA TYR A 399 13.52 -12.67 3.12
C TYR A 399 12.74 -13.99 3.17
N ASP A 400 12.58 -14.58 4.34
CA ASP A 400 12.08 -15.95 4.49
C ASP A 400 10.80 -16.06 5.35
N GLY A 401 10.57 -15.13 6.27
CA GLY A 401 9.43 -15.15 7.17
C GLY A 401 8.05 -15.14 6.49
N ASP A 402 7.05 -15.65 7.22
CA ASP A 402 5.66 -15.66 6.78
C ASP A 402 4.67 -15.28 7.92
N ASP A 403 3.38 -15.48 7.70
CA ASP A 403 2.32 -15.08 8.65
C ASP A 403 2.35 -15.89 9.97
N ARG A 404 3.01 -17.04 10.02
CA ARG A 404 3.20 -17.87 11.20
C ARG A 404 4.24 -17.28 12.16
N ASP A 405 5.20 -16.53 11.63
CA ASP A 405 6.23 -15.86 12.41
C ASP A 405 5.71 -14.58 13.10
N ILE A 406 4.54 -14.08 12.70
CA ILE A 406 3.94 -12.88 13.30
C ILE A 406 3.05 -13.32 14.47
N LEU A 407 3.57 -13.20 15.69
CA LEU A 407 2.92 -13.64 16.91
C LEU A 407 1.76 -12.73 17.36
N ALA A 408 1.89 -11.42 17.13
CA ALA A 408 0.85 -10.44 17.47
C ALA A 408 0.85 -9.25 16.50
N ARG A 409 -0.31 -8.63 16.33
CA ARG A 409 -0.55 -7.46 15.48
C ARG A 409 -1.27 -6.41 16.29
N TYR A 410 -0.69 -5.21 16.41
CA TYR A 410 -1.29 -4.08 17.10
C TYR A 410 -1.62 -2.99 16.10
N SER A 411 -2.82 -2.46 16.19
CA SER A 411 -3.26 -1.29 15.40
C SER A 411 -3.77 -0.22 16.38
N ARG A 412 -3.21 0.97 16.31
CA ARG A 412 -3.56 2.09 17.20
C ARG A 412 -3.56 1.67 18.68
N GLY A 413 -2.50 0.99 19.08
CA GLY A 413 -2.33 0.53 20.47
C GLY A 413 -3.12 -0.74 20.83
N SER A 414 -4.10 -1.16 20.06
CA SER A 414 -4.95 -2.30 20.38
C SER A 414 -4.48 -3.57 19.66
N LEU A 415 -4.50 -4.70 20.37
CA LEU A 415 -4.29 -6.01 19.79
C LEU A 415 -5.42 -6.32 18.78
N VAL A 416 -5.07 -6.70 17.57
CA VAL A 416 -6.02 -7.06 16.51
C VAL A 416 -6.03 -8.56 16.33
N GLU A 417 -7.13 -9.19 16.74
CA GLU A 417 -7.38 -10.61 16.52
C GLU A 417 -7.79 -10.88 15.05
N LYS A 418 -7.79 -12.16 14.62
CA LYS A 418 -8.26 -12.55 13.28
C LYS A 418 -9.68 -12.00 13.06
N PRO A 419 -9.90 -11.11 12.06
CA PRO A 419 -11.13 -10.32 12.00
C PRO A 419 -12.39 -11.13 11.73
N PHE A 420 -12.26 -12.18 10.90
CA PHE A 420 -13.44 -12.95 10.47
C PHE A 420 -13.19 -14.45 10.57
N THR A 421 -14.18 -15.19 11.05
CA THR A 421 -14.24 -16.65 10.94
C THR A 421 -14.50 -17.05 9.48
N GLU A 422 -13.86 -18.12 9.04
CA GLU A 422 -14.05 -18.70 7.69
C GLU A 422 -15.34 -19.48 7.61
#